data_b2d31ca2ba36cc97e5c3c468611e793f
#
_entry.id   b2d31ca2ba36cc97e5c3c468611e793f
#
_cell.length_a   1.000
_cell.length_b   1.000
_cell.length_c   1.000
_cell.angle_alpha   90.00
_cell.angle_beta   90.00
_cell.angle_gamma   90.00
#
_symmetry.space_group_name_H-M   'P 1'
#
loop_
_entity.id
_entity.type
_entity.pdbx_description
1 polymer ?
#
loop_
_entity_poly.entity_id
_entity_poly.type
_entity_poly.pdbx_seq_one_letter_code
_entity_poly.pdbx_strand_id
1 'polypeptide(L)'
;VLVPTTLLAQQHGQTFRDRFADWPVRVEVLSRFQSAREARDIVAGLRSGAVDIVIGTHRLLQHTGDFRDVGLVIIDEEHRFGVRHKEAIKALRSEVDILTLTATPIPRTLNMALGGLREMSLITTPPAERLAVKTFVSEWNDVVIREACLREIKRGGQVYFIHNRVEDIGRIEQRLQKLVPEASIRVGHGQMPERELEQVMLDFYHRRFSVLLCTTIVESGLDVPTANTII
;
A
#
# COMPACT_ATOMS: atom_id res chain seq x y z
N VAL A 1 -7.55 10.88 -5.82
CA VAL A 1 -6.39 10.40 -5.05
C VAL A 1 -5.64 9.38 -5.90
N LEU A 2 -4.36 9.60 -6.11
CA LEU A 2 -3.47 8.73 -6.88
C LEU A 2 -2.55 7.98 -5.93
N VAL A 3 -2.51 6.66 -6.07
CA VAL A 3 -1.65 5.76 -5.29
C VAL A 3 -0.89 4.80 -6.21
N PRO A 4 0.30 4.34 -5.84
CA PRO A 4 1.12 3.51 -6.73
C PRO A 4 0.58 2.11 -6.95
N THR A 5 -0.20 1.56 -6.01
CA THR A 5 -0.62 0.17 -6.04
C THR A 5 -2.11 -0.02 -5.81
N THR A 6 -2.64 -1.13 -6.28
CA THR A 6 -4.06 -1.48 -6.16
C THR A 6 -4.46 -1.70 -4.69
N LEU A 7 -3.54 -2.23 -3.91
CA LEU A 7 -3.79 -2.51 -2.50
C LEU A 7 -3.89 -1.22 -1.68
N LEU A 8 -3.00 -0.25 -1.94
CA LEU A 8 -3.10 1.10 -1.37
C LEU A 8 -4.39 1.80 -1.81
N ALA A 9 -4.84 1.60 -3.06
CA ALA A 9 -6.11 2.17 -3.50
C ALA A 9 -7.30 1.63 -2.68
N GLN A 10 -7.29 0.36 -2.34
CA GLN A 10 -8.32 -0.23 -1.48
C GLN A 10 -8.23 0.27 -0.05
N GLN A 11 -7.03 0.32 0.53
CA GLN A 11 -6.80 0.82 1.88
C GLN A 11 -7.26 2.28 2.01
N HIS A 12 -6.84 3.15 1.11
CA HIS A 12 -7.30 4.54 1.07
C HIS A 12 -8.82 4.61 0.86
N GLY A 13 -9.36 3.78 -0.05
CA GLY A 13 -10.81 3.72 -0.29
C GLY A 13 -11.59 3.41 0.98
N GLN A 14 -11.14 2.43 1.76
CA GLN A 14 -11.78 2.12 3.04
C GLN A 14 -11.65 3.27 4.04
N THR A 15 -10.45 3.82 4.21
CA THR A 15 -10.18 4.94 5.12
C THR A 15 -11.06 6.16 4.80
N PHE A 16 -11.19 6.49 3.50
CA PHE A 16 -12.04 7.62 3.09
C PHE A 16 -13.52 7.33 3.32
N ARG A 17 -14.02 6.12 3.01
CA ARG A 17 -15.41 5.76 3.29
C ARG A 17 -15.72 5.84 4.78
N ASP A 18 -14.83 5.33 5.63
CA ASP A 18 -15.00 5.37 7.09
C ASP A 18 -15.01 6.82 7.61
N ARG A 19 -14.14 7.68 7.07
CA ARG A 19 -14.05 9.08 7.45
C ARG A 19 -15.25 9.93 7.01
N PHE A 20 -15.81 9.59 5.87
CA PHE A 20 -16.97 10.31 5.29
C PHE A 20 -18.30 9.56 5.48
N ALA A 21 -18.36 8.56 6.37
CA ALA A 21 -19.54 7.72 6.56
C ALA A 21 -20.81 8.53 6.92
N ASP A 22 -20.65 9.62 7.68
CA ASP A 22 -21.74 10.50 8.11
C ASP A 22 -22.01 11.66 7.14
N TRP A 23 -21.31 11.71 6.00
CA TRP A 23 -21.42 12.81 5.03
C TRP A 23 -21.96 12.30 3.70
N PRO A 24 -22.73 13.11 2.95
CA PRO A 24 -23.25 12.72 1.63
C PRO A 24 -22.13 12.76 0.56
N VAL A 25 -21.01 12.09 0.81
CA VAL A 25 -19.84 12.05 -0.07
C VAL A 25 -19.71 10.66 -0.67
N ARG A 26 -19.73 10.58 -1.98
CA ARG A 26 -19.56 9.33 -2.71
C ARG A 26 -18.10 9.08 -3.02
N VAL A 27 -17.54 8.02 -2.41
CA VAL A 27 -16.16 7.59 -2.56
C VAL A 27 -16.09 6.32 -3.39
N GLU A 28 -15.39 6.38 -4.52
CA GLU A 28 -15.18 5.23 -5.42
C GLU A 28 -13.69 4.87 -5.55
N VAL A 29 -13.44 3.59 -5.83
CA VAL A 29 -12.08 3.09 -6.09
C VAL A 29 -12.03 2.59 -7.52
N LEU A 30 -11.10 3.11 -8.33
CA LEU A 30 -10.87 2.67 -9.69
C LEU A 30 -9.49 1.99 -9.79
N SER A 31 -9.51 0.68 -9.78
CA SER A 31 -8.31 -0.17 -9.90
C SER A 31 -8.58 -1.36 -10.81
N ARG A 32 -7.62 -2.25 -10.95
CA ARG A 32 -7.79 -3.47 -11.76
C ARG A 32 -8.69 -4.53 -11.13
N PHE A 33 -9.09 -4.36 -9.86
CA PHE A 33 -10.01 -5.28 -9.19
C PHE A 33 -11.46 -5.06 -9.56
N GLN A 34 -11.81 -3.88 -10.07
CA GLN A 34 -13.14 -3.61 -10.56
C GLN A 34 -13.37 -4.32 -11.91
N SER A 35 -14.55 -4.92 -12.05
CA SER A 35 -15.01 -5.42 -13.32
C SER A 35 -15.14 -4.32 -14.36
N ALA A 36 -15.19 -4.68 -15.64
CA ALA A 36 -15.37 -3.70 -16.72
C ALA A 36 -16.70 -2.92 -16.62
N ARG A 37 -17.72 -3.50 -15.98
CA ARG A 37 -19.01 -2.84 -15.74
C ARG A 37 -18.86 -1.80 -14.63
N GLU A 38 -18.34 -2.18 -13.48
CA GLU A 38 -18.09 -1.26 -12.34
C GLU A 38 -17.20 -0.08 -12.74
N ALA A 39 -16.12 -0.36 -13.49
CA ALA A 39 -15.25 0.70 -13.97
C ALA A 39 -15.98 1.71 -14.87
N ARG A 40 -16.87 1.25 -15.76
CA ARG A 40 -17.69 2.13 -16.60
C ARG A 40 -18.68 2.94 -15.77
N ASP A 41 -19.31 2.32 -14.78
CA ASP A 41 -20.26 3.00 -13.89
C ASP A 41 -19.57 4.10 -13.07
N ILE A 42 -18.33 3.84 -12.58
CA ILE A 42 -17.51 4.83 -11.89
C ILE A 42 -17.17 5.99 -12.84
N VAL A 43 -16.70 5.70 -14.05
CA VAL A 43 -16.35 6.73 -15.06
C VAL A 43 -17.58 7.57 -15.43
N ALA A 44 -18.75 6.95 -15.60
CA ALA A 44 -20.00 7.67 -15.83
C ALA A 44 -20.36 8.58 -14.64
N GLY A 45 -20.11 8.12 -13.41
CA GLY A 45 -20.28 8.92 -12.19
C GLY A 45 -19.32 10.12 -12.12
N LEU A 46 -18.07 9.97 -12.59
CA LEU A 46 -17.12 11.07 -12.69
C LEU A 46 -17.55 12.14 -13.69
N ARG A 47 -18.05 11.72 -14.86
CA ARG A 47 -18.56 12.63 -15.90
C ARG A 47 -19.81 13.39 -15.45
N SER A 48 -20.70 12.74 -14.74
CA SER A 48 -21.94 13.37 -14.23
C SER A 48 -21.70 14.23 -12.99
N GLY A 49 -20.56 14.06 -12.30
CA GLY A 49 -20.29 14.68 -11.00
C GLY A 49 -21.02 13.98 -9.85
N ALA A 50 -21.48 12.74 -10.04
CA ALA A 50 -22.11 11.95 -8.98
C ALA A 50 -21.08 11.25 -8.08
N VAL A 51 -19.79 11.24 -8.44
CA VAL A 51 -18.66 10.75 -7.64
C VAL A 51 -17.89 11.97 -7.16
N ASP A 52 -17.75 12.12 -5.84
CA ASP A 52 -17.06 13.25 -5.21
C ASP A 52 -15.58 12.97 -5.03
N ILE A 53 -15.23 11.73 -4.66
CA ILE A 53 -13.85 11.30 -4.43
C ILE A 53 -13.60 10.01 -5.20
N VAL A 54 -12.57 10.01 -6.04
CA VAL A 54 -12.09 8.79 -6.69
C VAL A 54 -10.66 8.50 -6.27
N ILE A 55 -10.41 7.25 -5.91
CA ILE A 55 -9.10 6.76 -5.51
C ILE A 55 -8.67 5.68 -6.49
N GLY A 56 -7.43 5.74 -6.96
CA GLY A 56 -6.98 4.71 -7.88
C GLY A 56 -5.50 4.80 -8.23
N THR A 57 -5.07 3.85 -9.03
CA THR A 57 -3.70 3.77 -9.52
C THR A 57 -3.51 4.69 -10.75
N HIS A 58 -2.37 4.57 -11.40
CA HIS A 58 -2.06 5.29 -12.65
C HIS A 58 -3.16 5.17 -13.74
N ARG A 59 -4.06 4.19 -13.64
CA ARG A 59 -5.22 4.08 -14.54
C ARG A 59 -6.12 5.32 -14.50
N LEU A 60 -6.22 6.00 -13.36
CA LEU A 60 -6.98 7.26 -13.27
C LEU A 60 -6.46 8.33 -14.23
N LEU A 61 -5.16 8.33 -14.52
CA LEU A 61 -4.56 9.30 -15.45
C LEU A 61 -5.01 9.09 -16.90
N GLN A 62 -5.58 7.93 -17.23
CA GLN A 62 -6.16 7.66 -18.56
C GLN A 62 -7.57 8.27 -18.70
N HIS A 63 -8.18 8.67 -17.60
CA HIS A 63 -9.54 9.20 -17.49
C HIS A 63 -9.59 10.69 -17.14
N THR A 64 -8.48 11.42 -17.27
CA THR A 64 -8.44 12.86 -16.89
C THR A 64 -9.46 13.71 -17.63
N GLY A 65 -9.80 13.36 -18.88
CA GLY A 65 -10.87 14.02 -19.65
C GLY A 65 -12.30 13.64 -19.24
N ASP A 66 -12.45 12.66 -18.35
CA ASP A 66 -13.75 12.19 -17.88
C ASP A 66 -14.20 12.88 -16.59
N PHE A 67 -13.33 13.64 -15.93
CA PHE A 67 -13.71 14.40 -14.74
C PHE A 67 -14.53 15.63 -15.11
N ARG A 68 -15.67 15.79 -14.46
CA ARG A 68 -16.51 16.97 -14.64
C ARG A 68 -15.82 18.23 -14.09
N ASP A 69 -15.23 18.08 -12.90
CA ASP A 69 -14.55 19.16 -12.19
C ASP A 69 -13.56 18.55 -11.19
N VAL A 70 -12.35 19.06 -11.15
CA VAL A 70 -11.30 18.58 -10.25
C VAL A 70 -10.74 19.77 -9.50
N GLY A 71 -11.01 19.86 -8.19
CA GLY A 71 -10.45 20.90 -7.32
C GLY A 71 -9.15 20.51 -6.65
N LEU A 72 -8.96 19.20 -6.35
CA LEU A 72 -7.78 18.73 -5.62
C LEU A 72 -7.30 17.37 -6.14
N VAL A 73 -6.01 17.25 -6.39
CA VAL A 73 -5.33 15.98 -6.67
C VAL A 73 -4.38 15.65 -5.52
N ILE A 74 -4.60 14.51 -4.88
CA ILE A 74 -3.72 13.97 -3.84
C ILE A 74 -2.89 12.84 -4.44
N ILE A 75 -1.57 12.88 -4.24
CA ILE A 75 -0.63 11.89 -4.76
C ILE A 75 0.15 11.30 -3.61
N ASP A 76 -0.05 10.03 -3.35
CA ASP A 76 0.72 9.29 -2.36
C ASP A 76 1.92 8.60 -3.02
N GLU A 77 3.10 8.70 -2.38
CA GLU A 77 4.36 8.12 -2.85
C GLU A 77 4.71 8.51 -4.31
N GLU A 78 4.70 9.81 -4.61
CA GLU A 78 4.97 10.37 -5.98
C GLU A 78 6.22 9.76 -6.63
N HIS A 79 7.22 9.38 -5.86
CA HIS A 79 8.47 8.84 -6.36
C HIS A 79 8.32 7.48 -7.06
N ARG A 80 7.25 6.74 -6.79
CA ARG A 80 6.93 5.44 -7.41
C ARG A 80 6.27 5.56 -8.79
N PHE A 81 5.83 6.75 -9.17
CA PHE A 81 5.24 6.98 -10.49
C PHE A 81 6.33 7.16 -11.56
N GLY A 82 6.15 6.48 -12.69
CA GLY A 82 7.04 6.61 -13.85
C GLY A 82 6.97 7.99 -14.51
N VAL A 83 7.93 8.27 -15.40
CA VAL A 83 8.09 9.59 -16.06
C VAL A 83 6.80 10.05 -16.77
N ARG A 84 6.16 9.18 -17.55
CA ARG A 84 4.91 9.49 -18.26
C ARG A 84 3.77 9.89 -17.34
N HIS A 85 3.66 9.20 -16.19
CA HIS A 85 2.64 9.52 -15.19
C HIS A 85 2.90 10.89 -14.57
N LYS A 86 4.17 11.21 -14.29
CA LYS A 86 4.57 12.52 -13.75
C LYS A 86 4.29 13.66 -14.74
N GLU A 87 4.43 13.41 -16.05
CA GLU A 87 4.07 14.38 -17.09
C GLU A 87 2.55 14.63 -17.14
N ALA A 88 1.75 13.57 -17.08
CA ALA A 88 0.31 13.70 -17.01
C ALA A 88 -0.16 14.44 -15.75
N ILE A 89 0.45 14.19 -14.61
CA ILE A 89 0.20 14.91 -13.35
C ILE A 89 0.60 16.39 -13.49
N LYS A 90 1.73 16.68 -14.16
CA LYS A 90 2.18 18.06 -14.39
C LYS A 90 1.19 18.84 -15.26
N ALA A 91 0.59 18.20 -16.24
CA ALA A 91 -0.41 18.84 -17.09
C ALA A 91 -1.67 19.28 -16.29
N LEU A 92 -2.02 18.58 -15.21
CA LEU A 92 -3.12 18.96 -14.32
C LEU A 92 -2.78 20.15 -13.40
N ARG A 93 -1.48 20.44 -13.18
CA ARG A 93 -1.04 21.46 -12.21
C ARG A 93 -1.41 22.90 -12.57
N SER A 94 -1.71 23.19 -13.81
CA SER A 94 -2.05 24.56 -14.21
C SER A 94 -3.44 25.01 -13.73
N GLU A 95 -4.30 24.09 -13.35
CA GLU A 95 -5.71 24.35 -13.06
C GLU A 95 -6.21 23.75 -11.73
N VAL A 96 -5.40 22.93 -11.04
CA VAL A 96 -5.83 22.14 -9.89
C VAL A 96 -4.79 22.17 -8.76
N ASP A 97 -5.26 22.28 -7.52
CA ASP A 97 -4.41 22.14 -6.35
C ASP A 97 -3.84 20.71 -6.23
N ILE A 98 -2.55 20.59 -5.94
CA ILE A 98 -1.89 19.28 -5.82
C ILE A 98 -1.23 19.13 -4.46
N LEU A 99 -1.67 18.12 -3.72
CA LEU A 99 -1.08 17.66 -2.48
C LEU A 99 -0.28 16.38 -2.72
N THR A 100 1.01 16.40 -2.40
CA THR A 100 1.88 15.22 -2.52
C THR A 100 2.26 14.74 -1.12
N LEU A 101 2.11 13.44 -0.88
CA LEU A 101 2.44 12.77 0.37
C LEU A 101 3.65 11.85 0.15
N THR A 102 4.54 11.79 1.13
CA THR A 102 5.64 10.81 1.15
C THR A 102 6.18 10.61 2.56
N ALA A 103 6.51 9.37 2.89
CA ALA A 103 7.23 9.04 4.12
C ALA A 103 8.75 9.20 3.96
N THR A 104 9.26 9.16 2.72
CA THR A 104 10.68 9.19 2.39
C THR A 104 10.96 10.25 1.32
N PRO A 105 11.06 11.55 1.68
CA PRO A 105 11.29 12.60 0.71
C PRO A 105 12.64 12.39 0.00
N ILE A 106 12.59 12.28 -1.34
CA ILE A 106 13.80 12.19 -2.15
C ILE A 106 14.52 13.55 -2.12
N PRO A 107 15.86 13.60 -2.17
CA PRO A 107 16.64 14.84 -2.14
C PRO A 107 16.17 15.90 -3.15
N ARG A 108 15.68 15.49 -4.32
CA ARG A 108 15.13 16.40 -5.33
C ARG A 108 13.86 17.12 -4.86
N THR A 109 12.93 16.39 -4.26
CA THR A 109 11.67 16.96 -3.73
C THR A 109 11.99 17.88 -2.55
N LEU A 110 12.92 17.47 -1.69
CA LEU A 110 13.41 18.28 -0.59
C LEU A 110 14.11 19.55 -1.08
N ASN A 111 14.98 19.46 -2.11
CA ASN A 111 15.64 20.62 -2.69
C ASN A 111 14.65 21.60 -3.35
N MET A 112 13.58 21.10 -3.98
CA MET A 112 12.53 21.96 -4.54
C MET A 112 11.72 22.68 -3.45
N ALA A 113 11.50 22.04 -2.32
CA ALA A 113 10.86 22.66 -1.15
C ALA A 113 11.78 23.71 -0.50
N LEU A 114 13.05 23.38 -0.29
CA LEU A 114 14.05 24.30 0.25
C LEU A 114 14.32 25.49 -0.69
N GLY A 115 14.17 25.30 -2.00
CA GLY A 115 14.27 26.35 -3.01
C GLY A 115 13.03 27.25 -3.14
N GLY A 116 12.01 27.06 -2.30
CA GLY A 116 10.77 27.86 -2.34
C GLY A 116 9.85 27.54 -3.53
N LEU A 117 10.13 26.48 -4.29
CA LEU A 117 9.31 26.06 -5.44
C LEU A 117 8.08 25.24 -5.04
N ARG A 118 8.03 24.75 -3.78
CA ARG A 118 6.91 24.02 -3.19
C ARG A 118 6.85 24.33 -1.71
N GLU A 119 5.66 24.54 -1.20
CA GLU A 119 5.42 24.55 0.23
C GLU A 119 5.55 23.12 0.79
N MET A 120 6.11 22.98 1.98
CA MET A 120 6.29 21.70 2.64
C MET A 120 5.80 21.78 4.08
N SER A 121 4.98 20.82 4.47
CA SER A 121 4.56 20.61 5.86
C SER A 121 5.10 19.29 6.39
N LEU A 122 5.56 19.27 7.63
CA LEU A 122 6.07 18.08 8.29
C LEU A 122 5.08 17.63 9.37
N ILE A 123 4.67 16.37 9.31
CA ILE A 123 3.88 15.72 10.36
C ILE A 123 4.87 15.01 11.29
N THR A 124 5.20 15.61 12.42
CA THR A 124 6.23 15.11 13.34
C THR A 124 5.67 14.41 14.57
N THR A 125 4.38 14.56 14.84
CA THR A 125 3.73 13.93 15.99
C THR A 125 3.32 12.49 15.64
N PRO A 126 3.91 11.48 16.28
CA PRO A 126 3.49 10.09 16.07
C PRO A 126 2.08 9.85 16.65
N PRO A 127 1.33 8.85 16.14
CA PRO A 127 0.07 8.42 16.76
C PRO A 127 0.29 8.01 18.21
N ALA A 128 -0.67 8.35 19.08
CA ALA A 128 -0.56 8.09 20.53
C ALA A 128 -0.39 6.60 20.89
N GLU A 129 -0.92 5.71 20.05
CA GLU A 129 -0.89 4.25 20.25
C GLU A 129 0.37 3.58 19.67
N ARG A 130 1.29 4.34 19.09
CA ARG A 130 2.50 3.78 18.48
C ARG A 130 3.48 3.31 19.56
N LEU A 131 3.56 1.99 19.74
CA LEU A 131 4.54 1.37 20.62
C LEU A 131 5.90 1.25 19.94
N ALA A 132 6.97 1.35 20.76
CA ALA A 132 8.32 1.13 20.26
C ALA A 132 8.51 -0.33 19.82
N VAL A 133 9.14 -0.53 18.67
CA VAL A 133 9.50 -1.86 18.19
C VAL A 133 10.67 -2.40 19.00
N LYS A 134 10.51 -3.59 19.58
CA LYS A 134 11.60 -4.31 20.24
C LYS A 134 12.37 -5.08 19.19
N THR A 135 13.62 -4.69 18.96
CA THR A 135 14.49 -5.32 17.97
C THR A 135 15.51 -6.23 18.66
N PHE A 136 15.65 -7.45 18.14
CA PHE A 136 16.64 -8.42 18.59
C PHE A 136 17.52 -8.81 17.40
N VAL A 137 18.81 -8.91 17.60
CA VAL A 137 19.78 -9.39 16.59
C VAL A 137 20.39 -10.68 17.10
N SER A 138 20.24 -11.75 16.33
CA SER A 138 20.82 -13.05 16.64
C SER A 138 21.16 -13.83 15.37
N GLU A 139 21.98 -14.84 15.49
CA GLU A 139 22.12 -15.86 14.45
C GLU A 139 20.80 -16.62 14.27
N TRP A 140 20.67 -17.31 13.14
CA TRP A 140 19.51 -18.16 12.89
C TRP A 140 19.31 -19.17 14.04
N ASN A 141 18.19 -19.10 14.72
CA ASN A 141 17.87 -19.98 15.82
C ASN A 141 16.42 -20.49 15.71
N ASP A 142 16.28 -21.77 15.44
CA ASP A 142 14.99 -22.41 15.19
C ASP A 142 14.04 -22.26 16.39
N VAL A 143 14.54 -22.32 17.63
CA VAL A 143 13.72 -22.18 18.84
C VAL A 143 13.14 -20.77 18.94
N VAL A 144 13.98 -19.76 18.73
CA VAL A 144 13.56 -18.34 18.80
C VAL A 144 12.55 -18.01 17.69
N ILE A 145 12.81 -18.49 16.47
CA ILE A 145 11.91 -18.27 15.32
C ILE A 145 10.55 -18.93 15.59
N ARG A 146 10.56 -20.20 16.04
CA ARG A 146 9.33 -20.91 16.39
C ARG A 146 8.54 -20.18 17.47
N GLU A 147 9.22 -19.76 18.52
CA GLU A 147 8.58 -19.07 19.64
C GLU A 147 7.98 -17.74 19.20
N ALA A 148 8.69 -16.95 18.40
CA ALA A 148 8.21 -15.68 17.88
C ALA A 148 6.96 -15.87 16.99
N CYS A 149 6.99 -16.82 16.06
CA CYS A 149 5.84 -17.14 15.21
C CYS A 149 4.63 -17.60 16.02
N LEU A 150 4.81 -18.55 16.95
CA LEU A 150 3.70 -19.08 17.76
C LEU A 150 3.10 -18.04 18.69
N ARG A 151 3.92 -17.15 19.26
CA ARG A 151 3.44 -16.05 20.10
C ARG A 151 2.51 -15.13 19.30
N GLU A 152 2.90 -14.80 18.07
CA GLU A 152 2.11 -13.94 17.19
C GLU A 152 0.81 -14.63 16.77
N ILE A 153 0.89 -15.89 16.31
CA ILE A 153 -0.28 -16.67 15.86
C ILE A 153 -1.29 -16.88 17.00
N LYS A 154 -0.82 -17.20 18.22
CA LYS A 154 -1.68 -17.39 19.39
C LYS A 154 -2.48 -16.15 19.79
N ARG A 155 -1.95 -14.95 19.54
CA ARG A 155 -2.69 -13.69 19.78
C ARG A 155 -3.55 -13.24 18.60
N GLY A 156 -3.64 -14.07 17.54
CA GLY A 156 -4.41 -13.75 16.32
C GLY A 156 -3.71 -12.78 15.39
N GLY A 157 -2.40 -12.54 15.57
CA GLY A 157 -1.58 -11.72 14.72
C GLY A 157 -0.96 -12.48 13.55
N GLN A 158 -0.19 -11.76 12.74
CA GLN A 158 0.49 -12.26 11.57
C GLN A 158 1.98 -11.92 11.61
N VAL A 159 2.78 -12.66 10.86
CA VAL A 159 4.24 -12.53 10.82
C VAL A 159 4.71 -12.20 9.41
N TYR A 160 5.55 -11.17 9.28
CA TYR A 160 6.42 -11.01 8.13
C TYR A 160 7.71 -11.78 8.35
N PHE A 161 8.02 -12.70 7.46
CA PHE A 161 9.33 -13.37 7.42
C PHE A 161 10.07 -12.92 6.17
N ILE A 162 11.15 -12.14 6.36
CA ILE A 162 11.86 -11.52 5.24
C ILE A 162 13.10 -12.34 4.89
N HIS A 163 13.17 -12.78 3.64
CA HIS A 163 14.30 -13.48 3.08
C HIS A 163 14.63 -12.97 1.68
N ASN A 164 15.76 -12.28 1.52
CA ASN A 164 16.07 -11.51 0.32
C ASN A 164 16.58 -12.32 -0.89
N ARG A 165 16.68 -13.63 -0.78
CA ARG A 165 17.12 -14.50 -1.88
C ARG A 165 15.94 -15.29 -2.42
N VAL A 166 15.55 -14.99 -3.67
CA VAL A 166 14.46 -15.71 -4.32
C VAL A 166 14.85 -17.17 -4.62
N GLU A 167 16.13 -17.41 -4.93
CA GLU A 167 16.63 -18.73 -5.36
C GLU A 167 16.45 -19.81 -4.28
N ASP A 168 16.53 -19.45 -3.02
CA ASP A 168 16.42 -20.40 -1.90
C ASP A 168 15.18 -20.18 -1.01
N ILE A 169 14.28 -19.28 -1.40
CA ILE A 169 13.08 -18.96 -0.62
C ILE A 169 12.20 -20.20 -0.40
N GLY A 170 12.10 -21.09 -1.40
CA GLY A 170 11.37 -22.35 -1.28
C GLY A 170 11.98 -23.31 -0.24
N ARG A 171 13.30 -23.28 -0.05
CA ARG A 171 13.97 -24.06 1.02
C ARG A 171 13.63 -23.49 2.39
N ILE A 172 13.61 -22.18 2.51
CA ILE A 172 13.20 -21.50 3.75
C ILE A 172 11.75 -21.80 4.07
N GLU A 173 10.86 -21.76 3.08
CA GLU A 173 9.45 -22.13 3.25
C GLU A 173 9.30 -23.53 3.82
N GLN A 174 9.96 -24.53 3.23
CA GLN A 174 9.92 -25.91 3.71
C GLN A 174 10.49 -26.05 5.13
N ARG A 175 11.56 -25.30 5.45
CA ARG A 175 12.13 -25.30 6.80
C ARG A 175 11.16 -24.69 7.80
N LEU A 176 10.55 -23.55 7.47
CA LEU A 176 9.55 -22.90 8.32
C LEU A 176 8.31 -23.77 8.52
N GLN A 177 7.84 -24.45 7.47
CA GLN A 177 6.68 -25.34 7.57
C GLN A 177 6.92 -26.52 8.51
N LYS A 178 8.17 -27.05 8.54
CA LYS A 178 8.58 -28.08 9.51
C LYS A 178 8.74 -27.52 10.91
N LEU A 179 9.23 -26.29 11.03
CA LEU A 179 9.49 -25.65 12.30
C LEU A 179 8.22 -25.17 13.00
N VAL A 180 7.26 -24.66 12.24
CA VAL A 180 5.99 -24.12 12.74
C VAL A 180 4.84 -24.73 11.92
N PRO A 181 4.53 -26.01 12.13
CA PRO A 181 3.48 -26.70 11.37
C PRO A 181 2.08 -26.12 11.62
N GLU A 182 1.92 -25.36 12.70
CA GLU A 182 0.68 -24.63 13.04
C GLU A 182 0.46 -23.40 12.17
N ALA A 183 1.51 -22.93 11.48
CA ALA A 183 1.44 -21.74 10.63
C ALA A 183 0.92 -22.06 9.23
N SER A 184 0.02 -21.25 8.72
CA SER A 184 -0.25 -21.16 7.30
C SER A 184 0.73 -20.17 6.67
N ILE A 185 1.61 -20.67 5.79
CA ILE A 185 2.68 -19.89 5.18
C ILE A 185 2.39 -19.69 3.71
N ARG A 186 2.63 -18.48 3.18
CA ARG A 186 2.65 -18.19 1.76
C ARG A 186 3.88 -17.38 1.39
N VAL A 187 4.35 -17.57 0.17
CA VAL A 187 5.51 -16.88 -0.38
C VAL A 187 5.06 -15.72 -1.25
N GLY A 188 5.78 -14.58 -1.14
CA GLY A 188 5.61 -13.42 -2.01
C GLY A 188 6.97 -12.81 -2.39
N HIS A 189 7.27 -12.69 -3.69
CA HIS A 189 8.51 -12.08 -4.16
C HIS A 189 8.34 -11.43 -5.55
N GLY A 190 9.23 -10.49 -5.93
CA GLY A 190 9.10 -9.64 -7.11
C GLY A 190 9.26 -10.33 -8.45
N GLN A 191 9.69 -11.59 -8.48
CA GLN A 191 9.73 -12.37 -9.71
C GLN A 191 8.39 -13.09 -10.00
N MET A 192 7.45 -13.06 -9.04
CA MET A 192 6.09 -13.56 -9.27
C MET A 192 5.34 -12.64 -10.24
N PRO A 193 4.39 -13.21 -11.02
CA PRO A 193 3.45 -12.40 -11.76
C PRO A 193 2.76 -11.39 -10.84
N GLU A 194 2.72 -10.13 -11.26
CA GLU A 194 2.22 -9.02 -10.44
C GLU A 194 0.82 -9.30 -9.87
N ARG A 195 -0.05 -9.91 -10.66
CA ARG A 195 -1.41 -10.28 -10.24
C ARG A 195 -1.43 -11.33 -9.12
N GLU A 196 -0.49 -12.27 -9.16
CA GLU A 196 -0.38 -13.32 -8.14
C GLU A 196 0.17 -12.74 -6.84
N LEU A 197 1.21 -11.89 -6.92
CA LEU A 197 1.76 -11.20 -5.77
C LEU A 197 0.71 -10.34 -5.08
N GLU A 198 -0.08 -9.58 -5.85
CA GLU A 198 -1.18 -8.80 -5.27
C GLU A 198 -2.22 -9.67 -4.57
N GLN A 199 -2.55 -10.83 -5.15
CA GLN A 199 -3.51 -11.74 -4.51
C GLN A 199 -2.95 -12.27 -3.18
N VAL A 200 -1.66 -12.62 -3.13
CA VAL A 200 -0.99 -13.02 -1.88
C VAL A 200 -1.04 -11.90 -0.85
N MET A 201 -0.77 -10.66 -1.24
CA MET A 201 -0.81 -9.51 -0.35
C MET A 201 -2.22 -9.21 0.16
N LEU A 202 -3.23 -9.32 -0.69
CA LEU A 202 -4.64 -9.20 -0.30
C LEU A 202 -5.06 -10.27 0.69
N ASP A 203 -4.67 -11.51 0.42
CA ASP A 203 -4.98 -12.64 1.30
C ASP A 203 -4.31 -12.45 2.67
N PHE A 204 -3.11 -11.88 2.69
CA PHE A 204 -2.42 -11.53 3.94
C PHE A 204 -3.15 -10.39 4.68
N TYR A 205 -3.48 -9.32 3.99
CA TYR A 205 -4.25 -8.22 4.56
C TYR A 205 -5.57 -8.69 5.17
N HIS A 206 -6.27 -9.60 4.49
CA HIS A 206 -7.53 -10.21 4.98
C HIS A 206 -7.33 -11.38 5.95
N ARG A 207 -6.13 -11.57 6.50
CA ARG A 207 -5.80 -12.62 7.49
C ARG A 207 -6.10 -14.06 7.04
N ARG A 208 -6.02 -14.35 5.74
CA ARG A 208 -6.28 -15.69 5.21
C ARG A 208 -5.16 -16.67 5.50
N PHE A 209 -4.00 -16.17 5.90
CA PHE A 209 -2.86 -16.96 6.36
C PHE A 209 -2.03 -16.17 7.36
N SER A 210 -1.16 -16.85 8.12
CA SER A 210 -0.50 -16.30 9.30
C SER A 210 0.93 -15.80 9.07
N VAL A 211 1.65 -16.36 8.11
CA VAL A 211 3.07 -16.00 7.85
C VAL A 211 3.27 -15.69 6.38
N LEU A 212 3.70 -14.48 6.09
CA LEU A 212 4.13 -14.07 4.77
C LEU A 212 5.67 -14.16 4.70
N LEU A 213 6.16 -15.18 3.98
CA LEU A 213 7.58 -15.29 3.64
C LEU A 213 7.84 -14.49 2.36
N CYS A 214 8.59 -13.40 2.48
CA CYS A 214 8.76 -12.50 1.35
C CYS A 214 10.18 -11.93 1.24
N THR A 215 10.51 -11.38 0.08
CA THR A 215 11.66 -10.51 -0.08
C THR A 215 11.29 -9.09 0.38
N THR A 216 12.21 -8.12 0.30
CA THR A 216 11.97 -6.71 0.66
C THR A 216 10.95 -5.97 -0.21
N ILE A 217 10.05 -6.71 -0.89
CA ILE A 217 9.00 -6.18 -1.74
C ILE A 217 7.80 -5.68 -0.92
N VAL A 218 7.80 -5.88 0.40
CA VAL A 218 6.72 -5.35 1.24
C VAL A 218 6.55 -3.88 0.89
N GLU A 219 5.46 -3.59 0.21
CA GLU A 219 5.21 -2.27 -0.35
C GLU A 219 5.21 -1.23 0.76
N SER A 220 6.01 -0.17 0.57
CA SER A 220 5.98 0.98 1.47
C SER A 220 4.57 1.53 1.53
N GLY A 221 4.11 1.86 2.73
CA GLY A 221 2.81 2.47 2.95
C GLY A 221 1.65 1.50 3.16
N LEU A 222 1.84 0.18 2.95
CA LEU A 222 0.82 -0.79 3.29
C LEU A 222 0.78 -1.00 4.81
N ASP A 223 -0.32 -0.61 5.41
CA ASP A 223 -0.59 -0.88 6.81
C ASP A 223 -1.28 -2.25 6.97
N VAL A 224 -0.60 -3.17 7.66
CA VAL A 224 -1.18 -4.46 8.08
C VAL A 224 -1.17 -4.51 9.60
N PRO A 225 -2.21 -3.98 10.25
CA PRO A 225 -2.23 -3.78 11.71
C PRO A 225 -2.03 -5.05 12.53
N THR A 226 -2.23 -6.20 11.92
CA THR A 226 -2.10 -7.52 12.54
C THR A 226 -0.73 -8.14 12.41
N ALA A 227 0.14 -7.59 11.58
CA ALA A 227 1.50 -8.09 11.36
C ALA A 227 2.48 -7.34 12.28
N ASN A 228 2.51 -7.73 13.55
CA ASN A 228 3.31 -7.06 14.58
C ASN A 228 4.68 -7.73 14.83
N THR A 229 4.99 -8.80 14.13
CA THR A 229 6.28 -9.50 14.21
C THR A 229 6.92 -9.55 12.83
N ILE A 230 8.18 -9.11 12.75
CA ILE A 230 9.04 -9.21 11.56
C ILE A 230 10.27 -10.03 11.93
N ILE A 231 10.60 -11.03 11.12
CA ILE A 231 11.78 -11.89 11.28
C ILE A 231 12.65 -11.81 10.04
#